data_d0e99cf15dc9b74bb87fdc4593690390
#
_entry.id   d0e99cf15dc9b74bb87fdc4593690390
#
_cell.length_a   1.000
_cell.length_b   1.000
_cell.length_c   1.000
_cell.angle_alpha   90.00
_cell.angle_beta   90.00
_cell.angle_gamma   90.00
#
_symmetry.space_group_name_H-M   'P 1'
#
loop_
_entity.id
_entity.type
_entity.pdbx_description
1 polymer ?
#
loop_
_entity_poly.entity_id
_entity_poly.type
_entity_poly.pdbx_seq_one_letter_code
_entity_poly.pdbx_strand_id
1 'polypeptide(L)'
;MFRIVQYSIYALLLLCVSCAKQQQSSTADTRYAFSADSAYSYIAQQVAFGARVPGTEEHAACGDWLVKKLLQYGAQVHSQNGSMPNYAGEQQALRNIVAYLEGNTQRAILLCAHWDSRPWSDEEPLYENRFSPVIGANDGASGVGVILEIVRQLSIHKAKGEYIPSVQIVLFDCEDMGTPAHYTGKEHSDTWCLGSQYWARAYKEARDQGKSSYCPLQYGILLDMVGDPSATFPREYFSTNYAGNYVEQAWRTAARLGYSRYFVQQVAYPITDDHYYVNTLAGVPCIDIIDYKPQNETGFAEWWHTQEDDMRNINLQTLQAVGETVITTICSK
;
A
#
# COMPACT_ATOMS: atom_id res chain seq x y z
N MET A 1 -6.77 93.93 -2.08
CA MET A 1 -5.67 93.26 -2.81
C MET A 1 -5.52 91.85 -2.17
N PHE A 2 -6.39 90.96 -2.65
CA PHE A 2 -6.38 89.54 -2.13
C PHE A 2 -5.95 88.63 -3.27
N ARG A 3 -4.82 87.94 -3.06
CA ARG A 3 -4.35 86.87 -3.98
C ARG A 3 -5.01 85.56 -3.58
N ILE A 4 -5.77 84.99 -4.51
CA ILE A 4 -6.34 83.68 -4.38
C ILE A 4 -5.25 82.65 -4.80
N VAL A 5 -4.90 81.75 -3.88
CA VAL A 5 -3.99 80.61 -4.14
C VAL A 5 -4.86 79.43 -4.51
N GLN A 6 -4.69 78.96 -5.76
CA GLN A 6 -5.38 77.77 -6.25
C GLN A 6 -4.54 76.57 -5.89
N TYR A 7 -5.12 75.65 -5.09
CA TYR A 7 -4.54 74.32 -4.82
C TYR A 7 -5.08 73.31 -5.84
N SER A 8 -4.20 72.85 -6.68
CA SER A 8 -4.47 71.70 -7.55
C SER A 8 -4.31 70.41 -6.80
N ILE A 9 -5.39 69.65 -6.61
CA ILE A 9 -5.39 68.33 -5.99
C ILE A 9 -5.07 67.36 -7.13
N TYR A 10 -3.87 66.75 -7.12
CA TYR A 10 -3.55 65.57 -7.95
C TYR A 10 -4.05 64.32 -7.21
N ALA A 11 -5.13 63.77 -7.74
CA ALA A 11 -5.60 62.44 -7.36
C ALA A 11 -4.66 61.38 -7.94
N LEU A 12 -3.85 60.75 -7.10
CA LEU A 12 -3.01 59.61 -7.47
C LEU A 12 -3.88 58.33 -7.44
N LEU A 13 -4.29 57.87 -8.60
CA LEU A 13 -4.94 56.55 -8.74
C LEU A 13 -3.86 55.46 -8.60
N LEU A 14 -3.79 54.85 -7.44
CA LEU A 14 -3.04 53.62 -7.20
C LEU A 14 -3.83 52.44 -7.83
N LEU A 15 -3.42 52.05 -9.04
CA LEU A 15 -3.81 50.79 -9.64
C LEU A 15 -3.12 49.64 -8.87
N CYS A 16 -3.83 49.04 -7.93
CA CYS A 16 -3.46 47.75 -7.36
C CYS A 16 -3.59 46.67 -8.44
N VAL A 17 -2.53 46.40 -9.16
CA VAL A 17 -2.42 45.18 -9.98
C VAL A 17 -2.26 44.02 -9.01
N SER A 18 -3.39 43.37 -8.67
CA SER A 18 -3.42 42.11 -7.99
C SER A 18 -2.85 41.08 -8.95
N CYS A 19 -1.58 40.72 -8.79
CA CYS A 19 -1.01 39.52 -9.36
C CYS A 19 -1.68 38.31 -8.72
N ALA A 20 -2.85 37.94 -9.21
CA ALA A 20 -3.34 36.59 -9.01
C ALA A 20 -2.30 35.66 -9.67
N LYS A 21 -1.42 35.05 -8.89
CA LYS A 21 -0.66 33.90 -9.31
C LYS A 21 -1.69 32.85 -9.71
N GLN A 22 -1.93 32.78 -11.00
CA GLN A 22 -2.64 31.68 -11.63
C GLN A 22 -1.80 30.45 -11.30
N GLN A 23 -2.29 29.67 -10.31
CA GLN A 23 -1.75 28.36 -9.99
C GLN A 23 -1.94 27.55 -11.26
N GLN A 24 -0.89 27.46 -12.07
CA GLN A 24 -0.83 26.53 -13.18
C GLN A 24 -1.03 25.16 -12.55
N SER A 25 -2.27 24.65 -12.62
CA SER A 25 -2.52 23.23 -12.45
C SER A 25 -1.66 22.56 -13.52
N SER A 26 -0.55 21.98 -13.12
CA SER A 26 0.15 21.03 -13.97
C SER A 26 -0.92 20.02 -14.37
N THR A 27 -1.22 19.92 -15.66
CA THR A 27 -2.01 18.79 -16.18
C THR A 27 -1.15 17.57 -15.91
N ALA A 28 -1.36 16.95 -14.73
CA ALA A 28 -0.82 15.65 -14.44
C ALA A 28 -1.20 14.75 -15.62
N ASP A 29 -0.27 13.94 -16.09
CA ASP A 29 -0.56 12.97 -17.15
C ASP A 29 -1.57 11.96 -16.57
N THR A 30 -2.87 12.29 -16.69
CA THR A 30 -4.00 11.50 -16.18
C THR A 30 -4.35 10.35 -17.14
N ARG A 31 -3.37 9.92 -17.93
CA ARG A 31 -3.58 8.81 -18.87
C ARG A 31 -4.13 7.55 -18.18
N TYR A 32 -3.69 7.28 -16.96
CA TYR A 32 -4.10 6.12 -16.19
C TYR A 32 -5.00 6.60 -15.03
N ALA A 33 -6.31 6.58 -15.24
CA ALA A 33 -7.27 6.95 -14.20
C ALA A 33 -7.23 5.91 -13.06
N PHE A 34 -7.41 6.38 -11.84
CA PHE A 34 -7.65 5.54 -10.67
C PHE A 34 -9.02 5.89 -10.08
N SER A 35 -9.74 4.91 -9.56
CA SER A 35 -11.05 5.11 -8.94
C SER A 35 -11.00 4.70 -7.46
N ALA A 36 -10.99 5.71 -6.58
CA ALA A 36 -11.07 5.48 -5.14
C ALA A 36 -12.37 4.73 -4.75
N ASP A 37 -13.49 5.01 -5.41
CA ASP A 37 -14.75 4.31 -5.17
C ASP A 37 -14.64 2.82 -5.47
N SER A 38 -13.91 2.45 -6.54
CA SER A 38 -13.67 1.05 -6.86
C SER A 38 -12.75 0.39 -5.81
N ALA A 39 -11.66 1.04 -5.41
CA ALA A 39 -10.79 0.54 -4.36
C ALA A 39 -11.53 0.36 -3.03
N TYR A 40 -12.32 1.36 -2.62
CA TYR A 40 -13.19 1.28 -1.44
C TYR A 40 -14.17 0.10 -1.52
N SER A 41 -14.79 -0.10 -2.69
CA SER A 41 -15.69 -1.25 -2.90
C SER A 41 -14.95 -2.59 -2.77
N TYR A 42 -13.69 -2.70 -3.20
CA TYR A 42 -12.89 -3.92 -3.01
C TYR A 42 -12.53 -4.15 -1.54
N ILE A 43 -12.24 -3.10 -0.78
CA ILE A 43 -12.04 -3.19 0.66
C ILE A 43 -13.32 -3.68 1.33
N ALA A 44 -14.46 -3.05 1.04
CA ALA A 44 -15.75 -3.43 1.61
C ALA A 44 -16.14 -4.89 1.28
N GLN A 45 -15.80 -5.39 0.08
CA GLN A 45 -16.03 -6.78 -0.29
C GLN A 45 -15.14 -7.75 0.49
N GLN A 46 -13.87 -7.40 0.79
CA GLN A 46 -13.01 -8.20 1.65
C GLN A 46 -13.54 -8.25 3.08
N VAL A 47 -13.89 -7.09 3.63
CA VAL A 47 -14.46 -6.94 4.99
C VAL A 47 -15.78 -7.71 5.14
N ALA A 48 -16.59 -7.79 4.08
CA ALA A 48 -17.86 -8.53 4.11
C ALA A 48 -17.71 -10.04 4.30
N PHE A 49 -16.53 -10.62 4.07
CA PHE A 49 -16.24 -12.03 4.44
C PHE A 49 -16.07 -12.19 5.95
N GLY A 50 -15.71 -11.15 6.68
CA GLY A 50 -15.31 -11.19 8.07
C GLY A 50 -13.80 -11.01 8.24
N ALA A 51 -13.29 -11.27 9.43
CA ALA A 51 -11.86 -11.28 9.73
C ALA A 51 -11.18 -12.40 8.92
N ARG A 52 -10.12 -12.02 8.19
CA ARG A 52 -9.42 -12.94 7.29
C ARG A 52 -8.28 -13.65 8.02
N VAL A 53 -8.60 -14.21 9.20
CA VAL A 53 -7.63 -14.94 10.02
C VAL A 53 -7.18 -16.21 9.31
N PRO A 54 -5.87 -16.42 9.11
CA PRO A 54 -5.35 -17.61 8.44
C PRO A 54 -5.90 -18.91 9.00
N GLY A 55 -6.46 -19.74 8.11
CA GLY A 55 -7.05 -21.05 8.46
C GLY A 55 -8.54 -21.04 8.73
N THR A 56 -9.23 -19.88 8.67
CA THR A 56 -10.70 -19.79 8.82
C THR A 56 -11.44 -19.94 7.47
N GLU A 57 -12.75 -20.17 7.53
CA GLU A 57 -13.60 -20.23 6.33
C GLU A 57 -13.68 -18.86 5.63
N GLU A 58 -13.73 -17.77 6.39
CA GLU A 58 -13.75 -16.39 5.91
C GLU A 58 -12.47 -16.06 5.11
N HIS A 59 -11.32 -16.46 5.65
CA HIS A 59 -10.03 -16.35 4.98
C HIS A 59 -10.00 -17.15 3.67
N ALA A 60 -10.41 -18.40 3.70
CA ALA A 60 -10.45 -19.25 2.50
C ALA A 60 -11.37 -18.65 1.42
N ALA A 61 -12.58 -18.19 1.79
CA ALA A 61 -13.55 -17.61 0.89
C ALA A 61 -13.06 -16.28 0.29
N CYS A 62 -12.44 -15.42 1.10
CA CYS A 62 -11.84 -14.18 0.64
C CYS A 62 -10.69 -14.46 -0.35
N GLY A 63 -9.79 -15.41 -0.03
CA GLY A 63 -8.70 -15.81 -0.91
C GLY A 63 -9.19 -16.32 -2.28
N ASP A 64 -10.25 -17.10 -2.31
CA ASP A 64 -10.86 -17.56 -3.56
C ASP A 64 -11.49 -16.41 -4.36
N TRP A 65 -12.09 -15.44 -3.68
CA TRP A 65 -12.61 -14.24 -4.31
C TRP A 65 -11.49 -13.38 -4.90
N LEU A 66 -10.36 -13.20 -4.20
CA LEU A 66 -9.18 -12.48 -4.68
C LEU A 66 -8.60 -13.12 -5.96
N VAL A 67 -8.43 -14.45 -5.96
CA VAL A 67 -8.01 -15.22 -7.15
C VAL A 67 -8.96 -14.96 -8.30
N LYS A 68 -10.28 -15.06 -8.08
CA LYS A 68 -11.30 -14.81 -9.11
C LYS A 68 -11.23 -13.39 -9.67
N LYS A 69 -11.00 -12.37 -8.82
CA LYS A 69 -10.87 -10.98 -9.27
C LYS A 69 -9.65 -10.75 -10.14
N LEU A 70 -8.50 -11.27 -9.75
CA LEU A 70 -7.27 -11.15 -10.55
C LEU A 70 -7.38 -11.88 -11.89
N LEU A 71 -7.97 -13.07 -11.92
CA LEU A 71 -8.29 -13.78 -13.17
C LEU A 71 -9.23 -12.97 -14.07
N GLN A 72 -10.28 -12.35 -13.49
CA GLN A 72 -11.23 -11.50 -14.22
C GLN A 72 -10.54 -10.32 -14.90
N TYR A 73 -9.45 -9.79 -14.33
CA TYR A 73 -8.65 -8.70 -14.88
C TYR A 73 -7.54 -9.20 -15.83
N GLY A 74 -7.58 -10.47 -16.21
CA GLY A 74 -6.69 -11.05 -17.23
C GLY A 74 -5.28 -11.37 -16.72
N ALA A 75 -5.07 -11.39 -15.41
CA ALA A 75 -3.83 -11.88 -14.85
C ALA A 75 -3.78 -13.41 -14.85
N GLN A 76 -2.59 -13.98 -14.98
CA GLN A 76 -2.34 -15.40 -14.69
C GLN A 76 -2.15 -15.52 -13.17
N VAL A 77 -2.88 -16.42 -12.51
CA VAL A 77 -2.91 -16.51 -11.04
C VAL A 77 -2.59 -17.93 -10.60
N HIS A 78 -1.79 -18.05 -9.54
CA HIS A 78 -1.60 -19.30 -8.80
C HIS A 78 -1.51 -19.04 -7.29
N SER A 79 -1.98 -19.99 -6.50
CA SER A 79 -1.78 -19.96 -5.04
C SER A 79 -0.45 -20.62 -4.71
N GLN A 80 0.38 -19.92 -3.95
CA GLN A 80 1.60 -20.48 -3.37
C GLN A 80 1.28 -20.92 -1.94
N ASN A 81 1.00 -22.22 -1.77
CA ASN A 81 0.68 -22.79 -0.47
C ASN A 81 1.95 -23.29 0.20
N GLY A 82 2.03 -23.13 1.52
CA GLY A 82 3.14 -23.57 2.33
C GLY A 82 2.84 -23.57 3.82
N SER A 83 3.87 -23.67 4.62
CA SER A 83 3.79 -23.47 6.05
C SER A 83 5.10 -22.88 6.59
N MET A 84 4.96 -22.13 7.68
CA MET A 84 6.07 -21.54 8.42
C MET A 84 5.82 -21.70 9.93
N PRO A 85 6.86 -21.78 10.78
CA PRO A 85 6.65 -21.77 12.21
C PRO A 85 6.09 -20.42 12.68
N ASN A 86 5.02 -20.45 13.49
CA ASN A 86 4.45 -19.27 14.14
C ASN A 86 5.20 -18.93 15.45
N TYR A 87 4.71 -17.92 16.17
CA TYR A 87 5.31 -17.46 17.43
C TYR A 87 5.45 -18.54 18.52
N ALA A 88 4.61 -19.57 18.49
CA ALA A 88 4.68 -20.73 19.42
C ALA A 88 5.56 -21.88 18.87
N GLY A 89 6.10 -21.75 17.65
CA GLY A 89 6.86 -22.78 16.95
C GLY A 89 6.00 -23.83 16.25
N GLU A 90 4.69 -23.63 16.20
CA GLU A 90 3.75 -24.50 15.49
C GLU A 90 3.72 -24.17 14.01
N GLN A 91 3.44 -25.18 13.17
CA GLN A 91 3.37 -24.98 11.72
C GLN A 91 2.09 -24.25 11.34
N GLN A 92 2.21 -22.97 10.98
CA GLN A 92 1.15 -22.13 10.44
C GLN A 92 1.07 -22.34 8.92
N ALA A 93 -0.07 -22.87 8.44
CA ALA A 93 -0.34 -22.92 7.02
C ALA A 93 -0.56 -21.51 6.45
N LEU A 94 -0.05 -21.28 5.24
CA LEU A 94 -0.18 -20.00 4.55
C LEU A 94 -0.54 -20.20 3.06
N ARG A 95 -1.18 -19.19 2.48
CA ARG A 95 -1.60 -19.16 1.08
C ARG A 95 -1.30 -17.79 0.46
N ASN A 96 -0.09 -17.58 -0.06
CA ASN A 96 0.15 -16.40 -0.89
C ASN A 96 -0.60 -16.51 -2.23
N ILE A 97 -1.14 -15.40 -2.71
CA ILE A 97 -1.77 -15.31 -4.04
C ILE A 97 -0.79 -14.58 -4.94
N VAL A 98 -0.27 -15.30 -5.94
CA VAL A 98 0.71 -14.76 -6.89
C VAL A 98 0.03 -14.63 -8.25
N ALA A 99 0.06 -13.41 -8.81
CA ALA A 99 -0.52 -13.13 -10.11
C ALA A 99 0.48 -12.39 -10.99
N TYR A 100 0.31 -12.56 -12.31
CA TYR A 100 1.12 -11.90 -13.33
C TYR A 100 0.23 -11.31 -14.42
N LEU A 101 0.31 -9.99 -14.58
CA LEU A 101 -0.29 -9.29 -15.70
C LEU A 101 0.81 -8.89 -16.68
N GLU A 102 0.84 -9.58 -17.82
CA GLU A 102 1.80 -9.30 -18.88
C GLU A 102 1.56 -7.93 -19.51
N GLY A 103 2.61 -7.15 -19.61
CA GLY A 103 2.64 -5.85 -20.26
C GLY A 103 3.78 -5.76 -21.30
N ASN A 104 4.30 -4.56 -21.51
CA ASN A 104 5.29 -4.26 -22.54
C ASN A 104 6.74 -4.29 -22.04
N THR A 105 6.98 -4.52 -20.74
CA THR A 105 8.32 -4.56 -20.15
C THR A 105 8.82 -5.98 -19.97
N GLN A 106 10.14 -6.20 -20.15
CA GLN A 106 10.77 -7.50 -19.93
C GLN A 106 10.89 -7.87 -18.44
N ARG A 107 11.03 -6.86 -17.58
CA ARG A 107 11.05 -7.02 -16.13
C ARG A 107 9.75 -6.48 -15.57
N ALA A 108 9.15 -7.23 -14.68
CA ALA A 108 7.91 -6.80 -14.03
C ALA A 108 8.20 -5.86 -12.85
N ILE A 109 7.21 -5.06 -12.50
CA ILE A 109 7.16 -4.34 -11.24
C ILE A 109 6.35 -5.20 -10.26
N LEU A 110 6.83 -5.37 -9.04
CA LEU A 110 6.10 -6.05 -7.98
C LEU A 110 5.13 -5.05 -7.31
N LEU A 111 3.86 -5.40 -7.25
CA LEU A 111 2.87 -4.77 -6.37
C LEU A 111 2.48 -5.79 -5.30
N CYS A 112 2.65 -5.46 -4.05
CA CYS A 112 2.35 -6.36 -2.95
C CYS A 112 1.61 -5.67 -1.80
N ALA A 113 0.87 -6.46 -1.05
CA ALA A 113 0.16 -6.14 0.19
C ALA A 113 -0.10 -7.44 0.91
N HIS A 114 -0.33 -7.42 2.23
CA HIS A 114 -0.89 -8.59 2.90
C HIS A 114 -2.42 -8.59 2.77
N TRP A 115 -3.03 -9.78 2.86
CA TRP A 115 -4.48 -9.93 2.70
C TRP A 115 -5.17 -10.62 3.88
N ASP A 116 -4.40 -11.19 4.79
CA ASP A 116 -4.88 -11.69 6.08
C ASP A 116 -5.23 -10.54 7.02
N SER A 117 -5.75 -10.84 8.17
CA SER A 117 -5.94 -9.91 9.26
C SER A 117 -5.58 -10.55 10.60
N ARG A 118 -5.22 -9.71 11.57
CA ARG A 118 -4.74 -10.12 12.87
C ARG A 118 -5.77 -10.93 13.62
N PRO A 119 -5.37 -12.09 14.20
CA PRO A 119 -6.27 -12.94 15.01
C PRO A 119 -6.67 -12.33 16.33
N TRP A 120 -5.98 -11.29 16.78
CA TRP A 120 -6.15 -10.69 18.11
C TRP A 120 -6.20 -9.16 18.02
N SER A 121 -7.12 -8.55 18.76
CA SER A 121 -7.19 -7.09 18.89
C SER A 121 -6.31 -6.63 20.07
N ASP A 122 -4.99 -6.86 20.00
CA ASP A 122 -4.06 -6.71 21.14
C ASP A 122 -3.96 -5.28 21.67
N GLU A 123 -4.28 -4.28 20.85
CA GLU A 123 -4.27 -2.86 21.21
C GLU A 123 -5.61 -2.37 21.78
N GLU A 124 -6.60 -3.26 21.93
CA GLU A 124 -7.85 -2.90 22.61
C GLU A 124 -7.58 -2.42 24.04
N PRO A 125 -8.21 -1.31 24.45
CA PRO A 125 -8.05 -0.78 25.81
C PRO A 125 -8.52 -1.76 26.89
N LEU A 126 -9.63 -2.47 26.63
CA LEU A 126 -10.19 -3.48 27.53
C LEU A 126 -9.58 -4.85 27.25
N TYR A 127 -8.93 -5.42 28.26
CA TYR A 127 -8.22 -6.70 28.13
C TYR A 127 -9.09 -7.84 27.61
N GLU A 128 -10.36 -7.91 28.03
CA GLU A 128 -11.31 -8.93 27.58
C GLU A 128 -11.62 -8.88 26.08
N ASN A 129 -11.43 -7.73 25.43
CA ASN A 129 -11.65 -7.55 24.00
C ASN A 129 -10.45 -8.00 23.15
N ARG A 130 -9.27 -8.13 23.75
CA ARG A 130 -8.01 -8.40 23.04
C ARG A 130 -7.92 -9.78 22.38
N PHE A 131 -8.88 -10.66 22.65
CA PHE A 131 -8.93 -12.02 22.12
C PHE A 131 -9.81 -12.15 20.86
N SER A 132 -10.44 -11.08 20.44
CA SER A 132 -11.26 -11.05 19.23
C SER A 132 -10.41 -10.74 18.00
N PRO A 133 -10.73 -11.29 16.82
CA PRO A 133 -9.99 -10.99 15.61
C PRO A 133 -10.28 -9.55 15.12
N VAL A 134 -9.31 -8.95 14.47
CA VAL A 134 -9.42 -7.65 13.79
C VAL A 134 -10.10 -7.83 12.43
N ILE A 135 -11.02 -6.94 12.07
CA ILE A 135 -11.64 -6.92 10.74
C ILE A 135 -10.63 -6.53 9.66
N GLY A 136 -9.67 -5.66 9.98
CA GLY A 136 -8.56 -5.31 9.10
C GLY A 136 -9.01 -4.62 7.82
N ALA A 137 -9.81 -3.55 7.93
CA ALA A 137 -10.23 -2.79 6.76
C ALA A 137 -9.09 -1.94 6.19
N ASN A 138 -8.29 -1.33 7.07
CA ASN A 138 -7.09 -0.62 6.68
C ASN A 138 -5.89 -1.57 6.67
N ASP A 139 -5.75 -2.34 7.71
CA ASP A 139 -4.68 -3.30 7.92
C ASP A 139 -4.99 -4.61 7.18
N GLY A 140 -4.32 -4.73 6.05
CA GLY A 140 -4.41 -5.69 4.99
C GLY A 140 -5.36 -5.31 3.85
N ALA A 141 -6.63 -5.06 4.08
CA ALA A 141 -7.58 -4.93 2.98
C ALA A 141 -7.39 -3.65 2.15
N SER A 142 -6.86 -2.55 2.73
CA SER A 142 -6.70 -1.29 2.02
C SER A 142 -5.66 -1.39 0.89
N GLY A 143 -4.50 -1.96 1.18
CA GLY A 143 -3.45 -2.19 0.18
C GLY A 143 -3.92 -3.08 -0.96
N VAL A 144 -4.60 -4.19 -0.63
CA VAL A 144 -5.21 -5.10 -1.61
C VAL A 144 -6.25 -4.38 -2.47
N GLY A 145 -7.12 -3.55 -1.87
CA GLY A 145 -8.15 -2.81 -2.59
C GLY A 145 -7.56 -1.86 -3.63
N VAL A 146 -6.50 -1.14 -3.28
CA VAL A 146 -5.76 -0.26 -4.20
C VAL A 146 -5.11 -1.07 -5.31
N ILE A 147 -4.45 -2.19 -5.01
CA ILE A 147 -3.80 -3.06 -6.01
C ILE A 147 -4.83 -3.61 -7.01
N LEU A 148 -5.97 -4.10 -6.55
CA LEU A 148 -7.03 -4.61 -7.43
C LEU A 148 -7.53 -3.55 -8.41
N GLU A 149 -7.68 -2.30 -7.96
CA GLU A 149 -8.08 -1.20 -8.84
C GLU A 149 -6.99 -0.85 -9.85
N ILE A 150 -5.72 -0.82 -9.44
CA ILE A 150 -4.60 -0.62 -10.37
C ILE A 150 -4.58 -1.70 -11.44
N VAL A 151 -4.70 -2.98 -11.06
CA VAL A 151 -4.71 -4.10 -12.01
C VAL A 151 -5.91 -4.00 -12.97
N ARG A 152 -7.09 -3.60 -12.46
CA ARG A 152 -8.27 -3.36 -13.31
C ARG A 152 -8.00 -2.25 -14.34
N GLN A 153 -7.41 -1.14 -13.95
CA GLN A 153 -7.09 -0.05 -14.85
C GLN A 153 -6.04 -0.47 -15.90
N LEU A 154 -4.98 -1.15 -15.48
CA LEU A 154 -3.98 -1.68 -16.42
C LEU A 154 -4.60 -2.66 -17.43
N SER A 155 -5.52 -3.51 -17.00
CA SER A 155 -6.27 -4.41 -17.88
C SER A 155 -7.09 -3.66 -18.93
N ILE A 156 -7.77 -2.56 -18.55
CA ILE A 156 -8.52 -1.70 -19.47
C ILE A 156 -7.59 -1.07 -20.51
N HIS A 157 -6.44 -0.55 -20.08
CA HIS A 157 -5.46 0.07 -20.99
C HIS A 157 -4.84 -0.97 -21.93
N LYS A 158 -4.51 -2.18 -21.42
CA LYS A 158 -4.05 -3.31 -22.23
C LYS A 158 -5.05 -3.67 -23.32
N ALA A 159 -6.34 -3.75 -22.97
CA ALA A 159 -7.40 -4.08 -23.93
C ALA A 159 -7.55 -3.04 -25.06
N LYS A 160 -7.15 -1.80 -24.82
CA LYS A 160 -7.10 -0.72 -25.82
C LYS A 160 -5.80 -0.72 -26.65
N GLY A 161 -4.88 -1.67 -26.39
CA GLY A 161 -3.57 -1.70 -27.02
C GLY A 161 -2.60 -0.61 -26.54
N GLU A 162 -2.89 0.00 -25.41
CA GLU A 162 -2.04 1.04 -24.82
C GLU A 162 -0.86 0.42 -24.05
N TYR A 163 0.20 1.21 -23.86
CA TYR A 163 1.37 0.75 -23.11
C TYR A 163 1.01 0.54 -21.62
N ILE A 164 1.37 -0.61 -21.08
CA ILE A 164 1.38 -0.89 -19.65
C ILE A 164 2.69 -1.61 -19.27
N PRO A 165 3.24 -1.41 -18.05
CA PRO A 165 4.31 -2.28 -17.57
C PRO A 165 3.80 -3.70 -17.32
N SER A 166 4.69 -4.69 -17.37
CA SER A 166 4.42 -6.01 -16.78
C SER A 166 4.39 -5.88 -15.27
N VAL A 167 3.40 -6.47 -14.60
CA VAL A 167 3.24 -6.38 -13.15
C VAL A 167 3.10 -7.77 -12.56
N GLN A 168 3.91 -8.08 -11.55
CA GLN A 168 3.68 -9.21 -10.66
C GLN A 168 2.95 -8.69 -9.42
N ILE A 169 1.84 -9.31 -9.08
CA ILE A 169 1.08 -9.05 -7.87
C ILE A 169 1.35 -10.19 -6.90
N VAL A 170 1.70 -9.87 -5.66
CA VAL A 170 1.79 -10.86 -4.59
C VAL A 170 0.99 -10.35 -3.40
N LEU A 171 -0.09 -11.08 -3.08
CA LEU A 171 -0.83 -10.83 -1.87
C LEU A 171 -0.30 -11.84 -0.83
N PHE A 172 0.41 -11.31 0.16
CA PHE A 172 1.05 -12.10 1.21
C PHE A 172 0.02 -12.53 2.25
N ASP A 173 0.18 -13.74 2.75
CA ASP A 173 -0.62 -14.32 3.82
C ASP A 173 0.19 -14.41 5.12
N CYS A 174 -0.47 -14.45 6.27
CA CYS A 174 0.19 -14.57 7.55
C CYS A 174 1.26 -13.48 7.83
N GLU A 175 1.01 -12.26 7.34
CA GLU A 175 1.81 -11.11 7.72
C GLU A 175 1.61 -10.83 9.21
N ASP A 176 0.35 -10.78 9.63
CA ASP A 176 -0.12 -10.29 10.91
C ASP A 176 -0.26 -11.41 11.99
N MET A 177 0.53 -12.48 11.80
CA MET A 177 0.58 -13.65 12.71
C MET A 177 1.69 -13.55 13.76
N GLY A 178 2.24 -12.37 14.00
CA GLY A 178 3.27 -12.13 15.01
C GLY A 178 2.78 -12.42 16.43
N THR A 179 3.71 -12.47 17.38
CA THR A 179 3.44 -12.82 18.78
C THR A 179 2.34 -11.93 19.37
N PRO A 180 1.23 -12.50 19.87
CA PRO A 180 0.20 -11.71 20.52
C PRO A 180 0.66 -11.17 21.88
N ALA A 181 0.20 -9.97 22.24
CA ALA A 181 0.59 -9.31 23.49
C ALA A 181 0.29 -10.11 24.77
N HIS A 182 -0.66 -11.03 24.72
CA HIS A 182 -1.04 -11.90 25.84
C HIS A 182 -0.24 -13.23 25.92
N TYR A 183 0.66 -13.48 24.95
CA TYR A 183 1.45 -14.71 24.93
C TYR A 183 2.53 -14.70 26.02
N THR A 184 2.58 -15.77 26.83
CA THR A 184 3.53 -15.90 27.93
C THR A 184 4.49 -17.09 27.77
N GLY A 185 4.40 -17.79 26.63
CA GLY A 185 5.27 -18.92 26.32
C GLY A 185 6.66 -18.50 25.84
N LYS A 186 7.47 -19.49 25.46
CA LYS A 186 8.75 -19.21 24.79
C LYS A 186 8.46 -18.78 23.36
N GLU A 187 8.79 -17.56 23.06
CA GLU A 187 8.61 -16.97 21.75
C GLU A 187 9.59 -17.52 20.72
N HIS A 188 9.09 -17.82 19.53
CA HIS A 188 9.88 -18.08 18.34
C HIS A 188 10.23 -16.72 17.70
N SER A 189 11.46 -16.56 17.26
CA SER A 189 11.89 -15.29 16.62
C SER A 189 11.42 -15.19 15.17
N ASP A 190 11.28 -13.97 14.68
CA ASP A 190 11.05 -13.64 13.29
C ASP A 190 9.74 -14.24 12.72
N THR A 191 8.63 -14.03 13.44
CA THR A 191 7.33 -14.64 13.17
C THR A 191 6.27 -13.69 12.59
N TRP A 192 6.67 -12.48 12.23
CA TRP A 192 5.91 -11.56 11.41
C TRP A 192 6.16 -11.80 9.92
N CYS A 193 5.24 -11.38 9.06
CA CYS A 193 5.42 -11.41 7.60
C CYS A 193 5.78 -12.80 7.05
N LEU A 194 5.18 -13.87 7.60
CA LEU A 194 5.55 -15.25 7.24
C LEU A 194 5.35 -15.54 5.75
N GLY A 195 4.33 -14.95 5.13
CA GLY A 195 4.05 -15.10 3.70
C GLY A 195 5.14 -14.54 2.82
N SER A 196 5.61 -13.32 3.10
CA SER A 196 6.69 -12.72 2.31
C SER A 196 8.02 -13.40 2.54
N GLN A 197 8.30 -13.86 3.76
CA GLN A 197 9.48 -14.69 4.03
C GLN A 197 9.47 -15.97 3.18
N TYR A 198 8.33 -16.67 3.15
CA TYR A 198 8.17 -17.89 2.35
C TYR A 198 8.33 -17.63 0.86
N TRP A 199 7.64 -16.59 0.36
CA TRP A 199 7.72 -16.18 -1.04
C TRP A 199 9.15 -15.77 -1.43
N ALA A 200 9.80 -14.95 -0.63
CA ALA A 200 11.12 -14.42 -0.93
C ALA A 200 12.19 -15.51 -1.03
N ARG A 201 12.15 -16.52 -0.16
CA ARG A 201 13.03 -17.70 -0.26
C ARG A 201 12.78 -18.50 -1.52
N ALA A 202 11.50 -18.75 -1.87
CA ALA A 202 11.13 -19.46 -3.09
C ALA A 202 11.52 -18.67 -4.36
N TYR A 203 11.32 -17.34 -4.35
CA TYR A 203 11.74 -16.46 -5.45
C TYR A 203 13.24 -16.50 -5.67
N LYS A 204 14.02 -16.38 -4.60
CA LYS A 204 15.48 -16.48 -4.65
C LYS A 204 15.93 -17.84 -5.21
N GLU A 205 15.34 -18.92 -4.72
CA GLU A 205 15.64 -20.27 -5.21
C GLU A 205 15.32 -20.42 -6.71
N ALA A 206 14.17 -19.93 -7.15
CA ALA A 206 13.76 -19.98 -8.56
C ALA A 206 14.74 -19.20 -9.46
N ARG A 207 15.20 -18.02 -9.01
CA ARG A 207 16.19 -17.21 -9.69
C ARG A 207 17.54 -17.95 -9.78
N ASP A 208 18.05 -18.43 -8.65
CA ASP A 208 19.38 -19.01 -8.54
C ASP A 208 19.48 -20.34 -9.31
N GLN A 209 18.36 -21.05 -9.46
CA GLN A 209 18.24 -22.31 -10.23
C GLN A 209 17.76 -22.11 -11.68
N GLY A 210 17.47 -20.87 -12.10
CA GLY A 210 16.96 -20.59 -13.45
C GLY A 210 15.65 -21.29 -13.79
N LYS A 211 14.74 -21.45 -12.76
CA LYS A 211 13.45 -22.10 -12.96
C LYS A 211 12.57 -21.31 -13.92
N SER A 212 11.72 -21.97 -14.68
CA SER A 212 10.72 -21.33 -15.56
C SER A 212 9.67 -20.50 -14.81
N SER A 213 9.48 -20.74 -13.51
CA SER A 213 8.62 -19.95 -12.64
C SER A 213 9.24 -18.61 -12.21
N TYR A 214 10.52 -18.38 -12.49
CA TYR A 214 11.19 -17.12 -12.16
C TYR A 214 10.68 -15.99 -13.05
N CYS A 215 10.14 -14.94 -12.41
CA CYS A 215 9.73 -13.70 -13.05
C CYS A 215 10.74 -12.59 -12.69
N PRO A 216 11.51 -12.06 -13.65
CA PRO A 216 12.49 -11.02 -13.37
C PRO A 216 11.77 -9.75 -12.88
N LEU A 217 12.08 -9.29 -11.67
CA LEU A 217 11.52 -8.07 -11.10
C LEU A 217 12.50 -6.90 -11.23
N GLN A 218 11.98 -5.71 -11.47
CA GLN A 218 12.73 -4.48 -11.50
C GLN A 218 12.82 -3.84 -10.11
N TYR A 219 11.67 -3.68 -9.46
CA TYR A 219 11.51 -3.22 -8.08
C TYR A 219 10.12 -3.59 -7.59
N GLY A 220 9.85 -3.38 -6.30
CA GLY A 220 8.56 -3.59 -5.67
C GLY A 220 8.01 -2.35 -4.99
N ILE A 221 6.70 -2.32 -4.82
CA ILE A 221 5.95 -1.37 -3.99
C ILE A 221 5.01 -2.19 -3.11
N LEU A 222 5.24 -2.12 -1.80
CA LEU A 222 4.33 -2.63 -0.79
C LEU A 222 3.33 -1.52 -0.44
N LEU A 223 2.07 -1.89 -0.24
CA LEU A 223 1.00 -1.03 0.24
C LEU A 223 0.44 -1.60 1.53
N ASP A 224 0.67 -0.91 2.63
CA ASP A 224 0.12 -1.28 3.91
C ASP A 224 -0.52 -0.10 4.62
N MET A 225 -1.71 -0.33 5.21
CA MET A 225 -2.49 0.69 5.95
C MET A 225 -2.68 2.00 5.16
N VAL A 226 -3.11 1.92 3.90
CA VAL A 226 -3.19 3.05 2.96
C VAL A 226 -4.58 3.69 2.86
N GLY A 227 -5.46 3.46 3.84
CA GLY A 227 -6.85 3.94 3.83
C GLY A 227 -7.20 5.01 4.88
N ASP A 228 -6.38 5.25 5.89
CA ASP A 228 -6.65 6.16 7.01
C ASP A 228 -6.96 7.60 6.55
N PRO A 229 -8.03 8.25 7.09
CA PRO A 229 -8.37 9.65 6.77
C PRO A 229 -7.26 10.66 7.06
N SER A 230 -6.42 10.37 8.04
CA SER A 230 -5.33 11.23 8.48
C SER A 230 -3.95 10.69 8.06
N ALA A 231 -3.89 9.74 7.13
CA ALA A 231 -2.66 9.07 6.73
C ALA A 231 -1.54 10.04 6.35
N THR A 232 -0.35 9.68 6.79
CA THR A 232 0.91 10.28 6.35
C THR A 232 1.92 9.17 6.04
N PHE A 233 2.45 9.20 4.82
CA PHE A 233 3.43 8.24 4.34
C PHE A 233 4.81 8.89 4.36
N PRO A 234 5.63 8.64 5.39
CA PRO A 234 7.01 9.11 5.43
C PRO A 234 7.89 8.22 4.53
N ARG A 235 9.14 8.62 4.35
CA ARG A 235 10.17 7.80 3.71
C ARG A 235 10.66 6.79 4.73
N GLU A 236 10.12 5.58 4.67
CA GLU A 236 10.49 4.51 5.59
C GLU A 236 11.99 4.15 5.46
N TYR A 237 12.63 3.78 6.56
CA TYR A 237 14.08 3.63 6.66
C TYR A 237 14.63 2.53 5.74
N PHE A 238 14.07 1.31 5.79
CA PHE A 238 14.55 0.20 4.94
C PHE A 238 14.29 0.48 3.47
N SER A 239 13.12 1.03 3.14
CA SER A 239 12.79 1.50 1.79
C SER A 239 13.83 2.48 1.26
N THR A 240 14.22 3.45 2.08
CA THR A 240 15.22 4.45 1.71
C THR A 240 16.60 3.82 1.51
N ASN A 241 16.99 2.86 2.35
CA ASN A 241 18.31 2.22 2.28
C ASN A 241 18.42 1.23 1.12
N TYR A 242 17.39 0.42 0.87
CA TYR A 242 17.44 -0.63 -0.16
C TYR A 242 16.93 -0.17 -1.53
N ALA A 243 16.02 0.80 -1.55
CA ALA A 243 15.26 1.19 -2.74
C ALA A 243 15.11 2.73 -2.90
N GLY A 244 16.06 3.53 -2.38
CA GLY A 244 15.96 4.99 -2.27
C GLY A 244 15.62 5.72 -3.56
N ASN A 245 16.11 5.22 -4.72
CA ASN A 245 15.75 5.81 -6.03
C ASN A 245 14.25 5.66 -6.33
N TYR A 246 13.63 4.57 -5.92
CA TYR A 246 12.20 4.32 -6.12
C TYR A 246 11.34 5.08 -5.10
N VAL A 247 11.84 5.25 -3.87
CA VAL A 247 11.25 6.20 -2.89
C VAL A 247 11.21 7.59 -3.49
N GLU A 248 12.34 8.10 -4.00
CA GLU A 248 12.41 9.42 -4.62
C GLU A 248 11.47 9.56 -5.81
N GLN A 249 11.37 8.52 -6.65
CA GLN A 249 10.47 8.51 -7.80
C GLN A 249 9.00 8.60 -7.36
N ALA A 250 8.57 7.78 -6.39
CA ALA A 250 7.18 7.74 -5.92
C ALA A 250 6.79 9.06 -5.20
N TRP A 251 7.62 9.56 -4.28
CA TRP A 251 7.35 10.81 -3.55
C TRP A 251 7.36 12.04 -4.47
N ARG A 252 8.23 12.07 -5.47
CA ARG A 252 8.21 13.12 -6.50
C ARG A 252 6.95 13.04 -7.36
N THR A 253 6.50 11.85 -7.70
CA THR A 253 5.25 11.64 -8.43
C THR A 253 4.07 12.14 -7.60
N ALA A 254 3.98 11.76 -6.32
CA ALA A 254 2.95 12.25 -5.40
C ALA A 254 2.94 13.79 -5.30
N ALA A 255 4.12 14.41 -5.16
CA ALA A 255 4.23 15.87 -5.10
C ALA A 255 3.73 16.54 -6.39
N ARG A 256 4.06 15.97 -7.55
CA ARG A 256 3.60 16.49 -8.86
C ARG A 256 2.10 16.35 -9.04
N LEU A 257 1.48 15.33 -8.46
CA LEU A 257 0.04 15.10 -8.43
C LEU A 257 -0.70 15.96 -7.39
N GLY A 258 0.04 16.67 -6.51
CA GLY A 258 -0.55 17.51 -5.46
C GLY A 258 -0.77 16.79 -4.13
N TYR A 259 -0.20 15.60 -3.94
CA TYR A 259 -0.38 14.73 -2.76
C TYR A 259 0.70 14.86 -1.69
N SER A 260 1.47 15.97 -1.69
CA SER A 260 2.54 16.21 -0.71
C SER A 260 2.07 16.21 0.74
N ARG A 261 0.78 16.40 1.00
CA ARG A 261 0.22 16.31 2.36
C ARG A 261 0.22 14.88 2.89
N TYR A 262 0.11 13.89 2.00
CA TYR A 262 0.14 12.47 2.34
C TYR A 262 1.57 11.91 2.30
N PHE A 263 2.29 12.18 1.22
CA PHE A 263 3.66 11.72 1.00
C PHE A 263 4.65 12.74 1.54
N VAL A 264 4.96 12.62 2.83
CA VAL A 264 5.80 13.60 3.55
C VAL A 264 7.29 13.31 3.37
N GLN A 265 8.13 14.37 3.48
CA GLN A 265 9.58 14.24 3.27
C GLN A 265 10.33 13.73 4.52
N GLN A 266 9.62 13.52 5.60
CA GLN A 266 10.18 12.98 6.84
C GLN A 266 10.65 11.54 6.63
N VAL A 267 11.75 11.17 7.29
CA VAL A 267 12.22 9.79 7.35
C VAL A 267 11.62 9.14 8.59
N ALA A 268 11.00 7.97 8.41
CA ALA A 268 10.50 7.17 9.52
C ALA A 268 11.58 6.25 10.10
N TYR A 269 11.31 5.72 11.29
CA TYR A 269 12.09 4.63 11.87
C TYR A 269 11.98 3.36 11.00
N PRO A 270 12.92 2.40 11.20
CA PRO A 270 12.80 1.08 10.56
C PRO A 270 11.49 0.39 10.98
N ILE A 271 10.71 -0.02 9.98
CA ILE A 271 9.49 -0.82 10.17
C ILE A 271 9.76 -2.19 9.57
N THR A 272 9.63 -3.25 10.37
CA THR A 272 9.70 -4.62 9.84
C THR A 272 8.34 -4.96 9.26
N ASP A 273 8.30 -5.07 7.94
CA ASP A 273 7.13 -5.40 7.16
C ASP A 273 7.55 -6.24 5.95
N ASP A 274 6.64 -6.71 5.13
CA ASP A 274 6.86 -7.60 3.98
C ASP A 274 7.97 -7.10 3.05
N HIS A 275 8.05 -5.77 2.81
CA HIS A 275 9.12 -5.17 1.98
C HIS A 275 10.52 -5.45 2.53
N TYR A 276 10.69 -5.59 3.84
CA TYR A 276 11.97 -5.93 4.44
C TYR A 276 12.49 -7.29 3.94
N TYR A 277 11.62 -8.29 3.90
CA TYR A 277 11.98 -9.63 3.41
C TYR A 277 12.10 -9.69 1.89
N VAL A 278 11.31 -8.90 1.16
CA VAL A 278 11.49 -8.73 -0.30
C VAL A 278 12.88 -8.15 -0.61
N ASN A 279 13.33 -7.16 0.15
CA ASN A 279 14.66 -6.58 0.01
C ASN A 279 15.77 -7.56 0.41
N THR A 280 15.66 -8.14 1.62
CA THR A 280 16.77 -8.86 2.25
C THR A 280 16.90 -10.31 1.80
N LEU A 281 15.77 -11.01 1.58
CA LEU A 281 15.77 -12.43 1.19
C LEU A 281 15.63 -12.62 -0.31
N ALA A 282 14.71 -11.91 -0.98
CA ALA A 282 14.56 -12.01 -2.43
C ALA A 282 15.62 -11.19 -3.20
N GLY A 283 16.19 -10.15 -2.57
CA GLY A 283 17.13 -9.24 -3.21
C GLY A 283 16.50 -8.38 -4.30
N VAL A 284 15.23 -8.01 -4.11
CA VAL A 284 14.46 -7.13 -4.99
C VAL A 284 14.29 -5.79 -4.28
N PRO A 285 14.78 -4.65 -4.84
CA PRO A 285 14.51 -3.34 -4.25
C PRO A 285 13.00 -3.12 -4.10
N CYS A 286 12.52 -2.94 -2.87
CA CYS A 286 11.10 -2.75 -2.58
C CYS A 286 10.90 -1.58 -1.63
N ILE A 287 9.99 -0.68 -1.98
CA ILE A 287 9.56 0.42 -1.10
C ILE A 287 8.27 0.04 -0.41
N ASP A 288 8.06 0.64 0.74
CA ASP A 288 6.85 0.54 1.52
C ASP A 288 6.14 1.90 1.55
N ILE A 289 4.86 1.90 1.22
CA ILE A 289 3.95 3.02 1.40
C ILE A 289 3.04 2.63 2.56
N ILE A 290 3.44 3.05 3.76
CA ILE A 290 2.78 2.72 5.02
C ILE A 290 2.43 3.98 5.80
N ASP A 291 1.24 4.01 6.40
CA ASP A 291 0.87 5.09 7.31
C ASP A 291 1.65 4.99 8.62
N TYR A 292 2.33 6.07 8.99
CA TYR A 292 3.13 6.13 10.21
C TYR A 292 2.83 7.38 11.03
N LYS A 293 2.53 7.18 12.31
CA LYS A 293 2.14 8.20 13.30
C LYS A 293 3.17 8.28 14.43
N PRO A 294 4.30 8.95 14.27
CA PRO A 294 5.39 8.94 15.25
C PRO A 294 5.00 9.52 16.61
N GLN A 295 3.86 10.23 16.70
CA GLN A 295 3.32 10.77 17.94
C GLN A 295 2.54 9.73 18.76
N ASN A 296 2.10 8.60 18.17
CA ASN A 296 1.38 7.53 18.83
C ASN A 296 2.37 6.53 19.43
N GLU A 297 1.98 5.85 20.51
CA GLU A 297 2.84 4.89 21.21
C GLU A 297 3.24 3.70 20.29
N THR A 298 2.31 3.20 19.51
CA THR A 298 2.55 2.11 18.54
C THR A 298 3.26 2.58 17.26
N GLY A 299 3.24 3.87 16.97
CA GLY A 299 3.67 4.41 15.68
C GLY A 299 2.59 4.35 14.59
N PHE A 300 1.38 3.84 14.88
CA PHE A 300 0.29 3.66 13.93
C PHE A 300 -0.98 4.40 14.38
N ALA A 301 -2.10 4.22 13.67
CA ALA A 301 -3.38 4.81 14.03
C ALA A 301 -3.88 4.30 15.40
N GLU A 302 -4.64 5.11 16.13
CA GLU A 302 -5.15 4.75 17.47
C GLU A 302 -6.03 3.49 17.45
N TRP A 303 -6.63 3.17 16.32
CA TRP A 303 -7.46 1.99 16.11
C TRP A 303 -6.72 0.79 15.45
N TRP A 304 -5.40 0.93 15.22
CA TRP A 304 -4.56 -0.18 14.75
C TRP A 304 -4.60 -1.35 15.74
N HIS A 305 -4.76 -2.58 15.24
CA HIS A 305 -4.93 -3.81 16.02
C HIS A 305 -6.06 -3.76 17.05
N THR A 306 -7.12 -3.03 16.74
CA THR A 306 -8.37 -2.99 17.50
C THR A 306 -9.56 -3.41 16.65
N GLN A 307 -10.72 -3.62 17.26
CA GLN A 307 -11.96 -3.91 16.54
C GLN A 307 -12.52 -2.69 15.77
N GLU A 308 -11.91 -1.51 15.95
CA GLU A 308 -12.27 -0.29 15.22
C GLU A 308 -11.57 -0.18 13.86
N ASP A 309 -10.67 -1.12 13.48
CA ASP A 309 -10.17 -1.18 12.11
C ASP A 309 -11.24 -1.71 11.16
N ASP A 310 -12.20 -0.85 10.83
CA ASP A 310 -13.33 -1.15 9.97
C ASP A 310 -13.55 -0.07 8.88
N MET A 311 -14.59 -0.23 8.08
CA MET A 311 -14.89 0.65 6.94
C MET A 311 -15.13 2.12 7.31
N ARG A 312 -15.41 2.46 8.58
CA ARG A 312 -15.57 3.85 9.06
C ARG A 312 -14.26 4.62 9.00
N ASN A 313 -13.14 3.90 9.07
CA ASN A 313 -11.78 4.44 9.05
C ASN A 313 -11.11 4.39 7.66
N ILE A 314 -11.90 4.16 6.60
CA ILE A 314 -11.41 4.19 5.22
C ILE A 314 -11.85 5.46 4.51
N ASN A 315 -10.89 6.19 3.96
CA ASN A 315 -11.08 7.48 3.31
C ASN A 315 -10.78 7.42 1.80
N LEU A 316 -11.75 7.85 0.99
CA LEU A 316 -11.63 7.87 -0.48
C LEU A 316 -10.47 8.77 -0.98
N GLN A 317 -10.21 9.89 -0.31
CA GLN A 317 -9.17 10.83 -0.74
C GLN A 317 -7.77 10.24 -0.51
N THR A 318 -7.59 9.48 0.57
CA THR A 318 -6.34 8.77 0.84
C THR A 318 -6.11 7.66 -0.19
N LEU A 319 -7.14 6.84 -0.45
CA LEU A 319 -7.08 5.80 -1.48
C LEU A 319 -6.77 6.40 -2.87
N GLN A 320 -7.37 7.55 -3.20
CA GLN A 320 -7.10 8.25 -4.46
C GLN A 320 -5.65 8.70 -4.54
N ALA A 321 -5.14 9.32 -3.48
CA ALA A 321 -3.76 9.82 -3.44
C ALA A 321 -2.73 8.68 -3.60
N VAL A 322 -2.94 7.56 -2.93
CA VAL A 322 -2.05 6.39 -3.04
C VAL A 322 -2.18 5.75 -4.42
N GLY A 323 -3.39 5.44 -4.85
CA GLY A 323 -3.62 4.75 -6.11
C GLY A 323 -3.14 5.52 -7.33
N GLU A 324 -3.42 6.83 -7.43
CA GLU A 324 -2.90 7.67 -8.52
C GLU A 324 -1.37 7.80 -8.46
N THR A 325 -0.79 7.91 -7.28
CA THR A 325 0.66 7.96 -7.14
C THR A 325 1.30 6.68 -7.64
N VAL A 326 0.79 5.52 -7.22
CA VAL A 326 1.36 4.22 -7.58
C VAL A 326 1.19 3.97 -9.08
N ILE A 327 -0.03 4.07 -9.62
CA ILE A 327 -0.26 3.80 -11.06
C ILE A 327 0.53 4.74 -11.96
N THR A 328 0.63 6.02 -11.59
CA THR A 328 1.44 7.01 -12.34
C THR A 328 2.93 6.67 -12.24
N THR A 329 3.40 6.25 -11.07
CA THR A 329 4.81 5.89 -10.86
C THR A 329 5.21 4.68 -11.70
N ILE A 330 4.43 3.61 -11.69
CA ILE A 330 4.75 2.38 -12.44
C ILE A 330 4.58 2.52 -13.95
N CYS A 331 3.72 3.43 -14.41
CA CYS A 331 3.48 3.70 -15.83
C CYS A 331 4.36 4.82 -16.42
N SER A 332 5.15 5.51 -15.60
CA SER A 332 6.13 6.51 -16.06
C SER A 332 7.26 5.81 -16.81
N LYS A 333 7.59 6.35 -18.03
CA LYS A 333 8.70 5.85 -18.85
C LYS A 333 10.03 6.42 -18.40
#